data_a7226ff15310c6fdbca492f44ec2e264
#
_entry.id   a7226ff15310c6fdbca492f44ec2e264
#
_cell.length_a   1.000
_cell.length_b   1.000
_cell.length_c   1.000
_cell.angle_alpha   90.00
_cell.angle_beta   90.00
_cell.angle_gamma   90.00
#
_symmetry.space_group_name_H-M   'P 1'
#
loop_
_entity.id
_entity.type
_entity.pdbx_description
1 polymer ?
#
loop_
_entity_poly.entity_id
_entity_poly.type
_entity_poly.pdbx_seq_one_letter_code
_entity_poly.pdbx_strand_id
1 'polypeptide(L)'
;VVDEVASILIDESRTPLIISGGKKKTANLYIQADQFVKRLKAPQYEVDERTGEKKLISGGYEIDEKTRQVMLSEDGVRAAERFFRVKNLYDVEHTQLVHHITQALRANYIMKNEVEYVVSEDQEIVIVDQFTGRLMKGRAYSDGLHQAIEAKEGVPIKEETTTLATITYQNFFRLYTKLAGMTGTAKTEEEEFLSTYNMRVIEIPTNRPIARIDYPDAIFATKKLKFQA
;
A
#
# COMPACT_ATOMS: atom_id res chain seq x y z
N VAL A 1 11.77 28.39 3.03
CA VAL A 1 10.94 28.77 1.88
C VAL A 1 10.55 27.50 1.14
N VAL A 2 9.27 27.33 0.84
CA VAL A 2 8.70 26.18 0.14
C VAL A 2 8.26 26.63 -1.24
N ASP A 3 8.73 25.92 -2.28
CA ASP A 3 8.26 26.13 -3.66
C ASP A 3 7.03 25.25 -3.88
N GLU A 4 6.11 25.67 -4.76
CA GLU A 4 4.80 25.02 -4.96
C GLU A 4 4.07 24.76 -3.63
N VAL A 5 4.03 25.78 -2.78
CA VAL A 5 3.60 25.69 -1.39
C VAL A 5 2.16 25.20 -1.23
N ALA A 6 1.27 25.47 -2.19
CA ALA A 6 -0.11 24.99 -2.15
C ALA A 6 -0.16 23.45 -2.23
N SER A 7 0.56 22.86 -3.18
CA SER A 7 0.62 21.39 -3.30
C SER A 7 1.19 20.74 -2.05
N ILE A 8 2.25 21.26 -1.47
CA ILE A 8 2.93 20.62 -0.35
C ILE A 8 2.18 20.84 0.97
N LEU A 9 1.72 22.05 1.24
CA LEU A 9 1.15 22.41 2.54
C LEU A 9 -0.39 22.27 2.61
N ILE A 10 -1.08 22.21 1.47
CA ILE A 10 -2.53 22.03 1.39
C ILE A 10 -2.86 20.63 0.84
N ASP A 11 -2.57 20.37 -0.45
CA ASP A 11 -2.99 19.13 -1.11
C ASP A 11 -2.37 17.87 -0.47
N GLU A 12 -1.06 17.91 -0.19
CA GLU A 12 -0.31 16.80 0.41
C GLU A 12 -0.10 16.94 1.92
N SER A 13 -0.80 17.86 2.57
CA SER A 13 -0.59 18.20 3.99
C SER A 13 -0.64 17.01 4.94
N ARG A 14 -1.48 16.02 4.64
CA ARG A 14 -1.67 14.80 5.44
C ARG A 14 -0.71 13.66 5.07
N THR A 15 0.09 13.80 4.02
CA THR A 15 1.06 12.80 3.61
C THR A 15 2.13 12.62 4.69
N PRO A 16 2.40 11.39 5.14
CA PRO A 16 3.38 11.15 6.17
C PRO A 16 4.81 11.14 5.64
N LEU A 17 5.70 11.83 6.32
CA LEU A 17 7.14 11.61 6.29
C LEU A 17 7.46 10.48 7.25
N ILE A 18 8.16 9.45 6.78
CA ILE A 18 8.44 8.24 7.55
C ILE A 18 9.94 8.06 7.68
N ILE A 19 10.40 7.91 8.92
CA ILE A 19 11.77 7.48 9.21
C ILE A 19 11.70 5.99 9.52
N SER A 20 12.35 5.19 8.69
CA SER A 20 12.48 3.75 8.87
C SER A 20 13.91 3.40 9.27
N GLY A 21 14.04 2.46 10.19
CA GLY A 21 15.34 1.99 10.64
C GLY A 21 15.19 0.72 11.48
N GLY A 22 16.33 0.14 11.86
CA GLY A 22 16.34 -1.13 12.57
C GLY A 22 16.17 -2.32 11.64
N LYS A 23 16.78 -3.43 12.02
CA LYS A 23 16.76 -4.68 11.27
C LYS A 23 16.16 -5.76 12.16
N LYS A 24 15.01 -6.31 11.78
CA LYS A 24 14.44 -7.49 12.43
C LYS A 24 14.92 -8.75 11.72
N LYS A 25 15.64 -9.61 12.43
CA LYS A 25 15.98 -10.96 11.94
C LYS A 25 14.80 -11.90 12.17
N THR A 26 13.83 -11.89 11.27
CA THR A 26 12.65 -12.77 11.34
C THR A 26 12.54 -13.73 10.16
N ALA A 27 13.59 -13.83 9.33
CA ALA A 27 13.62 -14.67 8.12
C ALA A 27 13.15 -16.11 8.37
N ASN A 28 13.53 -16.71 9.49
CA ASN A 28 13.16 -18.10 9.81
C ASN A 28 11.65 -18.28 9.99
N LEU A 29 10.97 -17.32 10.61
CA LEU A 29 9.53 -17.40 10.83
C LEU A 29 8.72 -17.25 9.52
N TYR A 30 9.20 -16.43 8.57
CA TYR A 30 8.61 -16.35 7.23
C TYR A 30 8.72 -17.68 6.48
N ILE A 31 9.88 -18.34 6.55
CA ILE A 31 10.09 -19.66 5.92
C ILE A 31 9.17 -20.71 6.56
N GLN A 32 9.07 -20.74 7.89
CA GLN A 32 8.19 -21.69 8.59
C GLN A 32 6.71 -21.44 8.27
N ALA A 33 6.29 -20.18 8.21
CA ALA A 33 4.92 -19.83 7.85
C ALA A 33 4.60 -20.22 6.39
N ASP A 34 5.53 -20.00 5.46
CA ASP A 34 5.38 -20.43 4.06
C ASP A 34 5.26 -21.96 3.96
N GLN A 35 6.13 -22.70 4.63
CA GLN A 35 6.06 -24.17 4.67
C GLN A 35 4.75 -24.70 5.25
N PHE A 36 4.21 -24.00 6.27
CA PHE A 36 2.94 -24.36 6.86
C PHE A 36 1.78 -24.14 5.88
N VAL A 37 1.66 -22.95 5.30
CA VAL A 37 0.52 -22.63 4.44
C VAL A 37 0.50 -23.48 3.17
N LYS A 38 1.66 -23.85 2.61
CA LYS A 38 1.77 -24.77 1.46
C LYS A 38 1.25 -26.18 1.74
N ARG A 39 1.14 -26.57 3.01
CA ARG A 39 0.60 -27.89 3.43
C ARG A 39 -0.89 -27.88 3.70
N LEU A 40 -1.52 -26.70 3.70
CA LEU A 40 -2.96 -26.59 3.92
C LEU A 40 -3.73 -27.17 2.75
N LYS A 41 -4.83 -27.86 3.08
CA LYS A 41 -5.76 -28.36 2.07
C LYS A 41 -6.49 -27.19 1.42
N ALA A 42 -6.65 -27.24 0.11
CA ALA A 42 -7.42 -26.28 -0.64
C ALA A 42 -8.88 -26.22 -0.16
N PRO A 43 -9.51 -25.05 -0.16
CA PRO A 43 -10.88 -24.89 0.24
C PRO A 43 -11.84 -25.56 -0.75
N GLN A 44 -12.86 -26.21 -0.24
CA GLN A 44 -13.99 -26.76 -1.00
C GLN A 44 -15.24 -26.01 -0.59
N TYR A 45 -15.98 -25.47 -1.57
CA TYR A 45 -17.18 -24.68 -1.35
C TYR A 45 -18.39 -25.40 -1.91
N GLU A 46 -19.51 -25.31 -1.19
CA GLU A 46 -20.85 -25.59 -1.70
C GLU A 46 -21.49 -24.25 -2.09
N VAL A 47 -22.11 -24.24 -3.26
CA VAL A 47 -22.83 -23.07 -3.75
C VAL A 47 -24.32 -23.32 -3.55
N ASP A 48 -25.00 -22.48 -2.79
CA ASP A 48 -26.46 -22.51 -2.71
C ASP A 48 -27.02 -22.04 -4.07
N GLU A 49 -27.65 -22.95 -4.79
CA GLU A 49 -28.21 -22.70 -6.14
C GLU A 49 -29.24 -21.56 -6.16
N ARG A 50 -29.88 -21.27 -5.02
CA ARG A 50 -30.92 -20.25 -4.90
C ARG A 50 -30.39 -18.87 -4.57
N THR A 51 -29.37 -18.77 -3.73
CA THR A 51 -28.81 -17.48 -3.26
C THR A 51 -27.48 -17.15 -3.93
N GLY A 52 -26.80 -18.14 -4.51
CA GLY A 52 -25.45 -17.98 -5.06
C GLY A 52 -24.36 -17.85 -3.98
N GLU A 53 -24.70 -18.03 -2.71
CA GLU A 53 -23.75 -17.96 -1.60
C GLU A 53 -22.84 -19.20 -1.58
N LYS A 54 -21.53 -18.94 -1.44
CA LYS A 54 -20.51 -19.99 -1.29
C LYS A 54 -20.29 -20.26 0.20
N LYS A 55 -20.53 -21.50 0.64
CA LYS A 55 -20.26 -21.96 2.01
C LYS A 55 -19.06 -22.89 2.00
N LEU A 56 -18.07 -22.64 2.87
CA LEU A 56 -16.93 -23.54 3.03
C LEU A 56 -17.39 -24.89 3.64
N ILE A 57 -17.10 -25.99 2.93
CA ILE A 57 -17.34 -27.36 3.45
C ILE A 57 -16.09 -27.90 4.13
N SER A 58 -14.94 -27.75 3.50
CA SER A 58 -13.67 -28.27 4.00
C SER A 58 -12.50 -27.47 3.43
N GLY A 59 -11.36 -27.52 4.10
CA GLY A 59 -10.13 -26.86 3.69
C GLY A 59 -9.46 -26.15 4.87
N GLY A 60 -8.18 -25.82 4.69
CA GLY A 60 -7.38 -25.16 5.73
C GLY A 60 -7.46 -23.63 5.72
N TYR A 61 -8.08 -23.05 4.71
CA TYR A 61 -8.21 -21.59 4.55
C TYR A 61 -9.45 -21.24 3.74
N GLU A 62 -9.85 -19.98 3.82
CA GLU A 62 -10.95 -19.40 3.07
C GLU A 62 -10.44 -18.23 2.25
N ILE A 63 -10.92 -18.09 1.01
CA ILE A 63 -10.61 -16.96 0.14
C ILE A 63 -11.89 -16.21 -0.19
N ASP A 64 -11.90 -14.90 0.07
CA ASP A 64 -12.87 -13.97 -0.46
C ASP A 64 -12.29 -13.30 -1.71
N GLU A 65 -12.74 -13.72 -2.88
CA GLU A 65 -12.27 -13.20 -4.17
C GLU A 65 -12.63 -11.73 -4.38
N LYS A 66 -13.74 -11.25 -3.78
CA LYS A 66 -14.22 -9.87 -3.93
C LYS A 66 -13.34 -8.89 -3.17
N THR A 67 -13.02 -9.23 -1.93
CA THR A 67 -12.17 -8.40 -1.06
C THR A 67 -10.69 -8.75 -1.19
N ARG A 68 -10.34 -9.80 -1.94
CA ARG A 68 -8.99 -10.35 -2.04
C ARG A 68 -8.36 -10.64 -0.67
N GLN A 69 -9.17 -11.15 0.24
CA GLN A 69 -8.73 -11.56 1.57
C GLN A 69 -8.63 -13.07 1.67
N VAL A 70 -7.71 -13.52 2.50
CA VAL A 70 -7.52 -14.94 2.81
C VAL A 70 -7.32 -15.08 4.30
N MET A 71 -7.96 -16.08 4.91
CA MET A 71 -7.87 -16.36 6.32
C MET A 71 -7.84 -17.87 6.58
N LEU A 72 -7.34 -18.28 7.74
CA LEU A 72 -7.42 -19.66 8.17
C LEU A 72 -8.88 -20.03 8.46
N SER A 73 -9.28 -21.23 8.03
CA SER A 73 -10.50 -21.88 8.51
C SER A 73 -10.30 -22.43 9.93
N GLU A 74 -11.35 -22.93 10.56
CA GLU A 74 -11.21 -23.62 11.86
C GLU A 74 -10.23 -24.80 11.78
N ASP A 75 -10.28 -25.59 10.71
CA ASP A 75 -9.34 -26.70 10.49
C ASP A 75 -7.90 -26.18 10.28
N GLY A 76 -7.76 -25.03 9.60
CA GLY A 76 -6.48 -24.37 9.42
C GLY A 76 -5.89 -23.88 10.74
N VAL A 77 -6.70 -23.29 11.61
CA VAL A 77 -6.28 -22.89 12.97
C VAL A 77 -5.75 -24.08 13.76
N ARG A 78 -6.52 -25.19 13.80
CA ARG A 78 -6.09 -26.43 14.48
C ARG A 78 -4.81 -27.00 13.87
N ALA A 79 -4.64 -26.92 12.56
CA ALA A 79 -3.43 -27.33 11.88
C ALA A 79 -2.23 -26.44 12.25
N ALA A 80 -2.43 -25.11 12.35
CA ALA A 80 -1.40 -24.17 12.79
C ALA A 80 -0.95 -24.44 14.22
N GLU A 81 -1.89 -24.62 15.13
CA GLU A 81 -1.62 -24.95 16.54
C GLU A 81 -0.76 -26.21 16.67
N ARG A 82 -1.06 -27.25 15.90
CA ARG A 82 -0.25 -28.46 15.87
C ARG A 82 1.13 -28.27 15.25
N PHE A 83 1.20 -27.53 14.13
CA PHE A 83 2.46 -27.31 13.42
C PHE A 83 3.44 -26.47 14.23
N PHE A 84 2.97 -25.39 14.83
CA PHE A 84 3.77 -24.47 15.64
C PHE A 84 3.85 -24.86 17.11
N ARG A 85 3.16 -25.93 17.53
CA ARG A 85 3.12 -26.45 18.91
C ARG A 85 2.63 -25.40 19.92
N VAL A 86 1.61 -24.65 19.57
CA VAL A 86 0.95 -23.66 20.42
C VAL A 86 -0.44 -24.16 20.82
N LYS A 87 -0.91 -23.80 22.02
CA LYS A 87 -2.20 -24.25 22.53
C LYS A 87 -3.38 -23.45 21.96
N ASN A 88 -3.18 -22.15 21.80
CA ASN A 88 -4.16 -21.22 21.25
C ASN A 88 -3.42 -20.25 20.32
N LEU A 89 -3.73 -20.34 19.02
CA LEU A 89 -3.08 -19.51 18.00
C LEU A 89 -3.36 -18.01 18.22
N TYR A 90 -4.54 -17.66 18.69
CA TYR A 90 -4.96 -16.26 18.86
C TYR A 90 -4.66 -15.68 20.25
N ASP A 91 -3.83 -16.34 21.03
CA ASP A 91 -3.32 -15.74 22.26
C ASP A 91 -2.42 -14.54 21.96
N VAL A 92 -2.40 -13.56 22.86
CA VAL A 92 -1.61 -12.31 22.71
C VAL A 92 -0.12 -12.60 22.47
N GLU A 93 0.40 -13.66 23.08
CA GLU A 93 1.80 -14.09 22.92
C GLU A 93 2.13 -14.53 21.46
N HIS A 94 1.13 -14.91 20.67
CA HIS A 94 1.29 -15.45 19.32
C HIS A 94 0.91 -14.45 18.23
N THR A 95 0.71 -13.18 18.55
CA THR A 95 0.33 -12.13 17.58
C THR A 95 1.29 -12.05 16.40
N GLN A 96 2.59 -12.17 16.63
CA GLN A 96 3.59 -12.18 15.54
C GLN A 96 3.46 -13.41 14.65
N LEU A 97 3.20 -14.57 15.25
CA LEU A 97 2.99 -15.81 14.51
C LEU A 97 1.76 -15.72 13.61
N VAL A 98 0.64 -15.24 14.15
CA VAL A 98 -0.59 -15.01 13.38
C VAL A 98 -0.34 -14.06 12.22
N HIS A 99 0.39 -12.98 12.47
CA HIS A 99 0.77 -12.01 11.43
C HIS A 99 1.57 -12.68 10.29
N HIS A 100 2.61 -13.46 10.61
CA HIS A 100 3.43 -14.16 9.60
C HIS A 100 2.62 -15.20 8.82
N ILE A 101 1.73 -15.95 9.48
CA ILE A 101 0.83 -16.89 8.81
C ILE A 101 -0.11 -16.13 7.85
N THR A 102 -0.67 -15.01 8.28
CA THR A 102 -1.55 -14.19 7.44
C THR A 102 -0.83 -13.67 6.20
N GLN A 103 0.39 -13.17 6.35
CA GLN A 103 1.19 -12.72 5.21
C GLN A 103 1.59 -13.87 4.29
N ALA A 104 1.91 -15.03 4.84
CA ALA A 104 2.20 -16.22 4.04
C ALA A 104 0.98 -16.71 3.24
N LEU A 105 -0.23 -16.67 3.83
CA LEU A 105 -1.48 -16.95 3.13
C LEU A 105 -1.70 -15.98 1.96
N ARG A 106 -1.54 -14.68 2.21
CA ARG A 106 -1.66 -13.64 1.15
C ARG A 106 -0.64 -13.88 0.04
N ALA A 107 0.62 -14.11 0.39
CA ALA A 107 1.68 -14.35 -0.58
C ALA A 107 1.39 -15.56 -1.46
N ASN A 108 0.91 -16.68 -0.87
CA ASN A 108 0.71 -17.93 -1.60
C ASN A 108 -0.60 -17.98 -2.40
N TYR A 109 -1.69 -17.39 -1.89
CA TYR A 109 -3.02 -17.60 -2.46
C TYR A 109 -3.63 -16.36 -3.11
N ILE A 110 -3.12 -15.16 -2.84
CA ILE A 110 -3.60 -13.92 -3.44
C ILE A 110 -2.60 -13.34 -4.42
N MET A 111 -1.29 -13.36 -4.07
CA MET A 111 -0.23 -12.75 -4.89
C MET A 111 0.30 -13.75 -5.92
N LYS A 112 0.25 -13.37 -7.19
CA LYS A 112 0.68 -14.22 -8.32
C LYS A 112 1.92 -13.65 -8.96
N ASN A 113 2.88 -14.51 -9.24
CA ASN A 113 4.04 -14.16 -10.06
C ASN A 113 3.58 -13.77 -11.48
N GLU A 114 4.26 -12.83 -12.10
CA GLU A 114 3.97 -12.22 -13.40
C GLU A 114 2.67 -11.37 -13.45
N VAL A 115 1.97 -11.23 -12.33
CA VAL A 115 0.78 -10.37 -12.22
C VAL A 115 1.05 -9.25 -11.23
N GLU A 116 1.24 -9.55 -9.96
CA GLU A 116 1.51 -8.57 -8.91
C GLU A 116 2.99 -8.28 -8.72
N TYR A 117 3.85 -9.23 -9.04
CA TYR A 117 5.31 -9.11 -8.94
C TYR A 117 6.01 -10.02 -9.95
N VAL A 118 7.30 -9.80 -10.14
CA VAL A 118 8.20 -10.71 -10.87
C VAL A 118 9.43 -11.00 -10.03
N VAL A 119 10.07 -12.14 -10.29
CA VAL A 119 11.38 -12.46 -9.73
C VAL A 119 12.45 -12.02 -10.74
N SER A 120 13.34 -11.12 -10.34
CA SER A 120 14.43 -10.64 -11.19
C SER A 120 15.56 -11.67 -11.32
N GLU A 121 16.47 -11.45 -12.27
CA GLU A 121 17.69 -12.27 -12.44
C GLU A 121 18.57 -12.22 -11.19
N ASP A 122 18.54 -11.11 -10.45
CA ASP A 122 19.27 -10.93 -9.18
C ASP A 122 18.58 -11.60 -7.98
N GLN A 123 17.56 -12.43 -8.22
CA GLN A 123 16.75 -13.09 -7.17
C GLN A 123 16.05 -12.08 -6.23
N GLU A 124 15.59 -10.97 -6.74
CA GLU A 124 14.82 -9.99 -6.01
C GLU A 124 13.36 -9.97 -6.47
N ILE A 125 12.45 -9.74 -5.54
CA ILE A 125 11.04 -9.50 -5.85
C ILE A 125 10.87 -8.04 -6.32
N VAL A 126 10.35 -7.87 -7.53
CA VAL A 126 10.06 -6.55 -8.11
C VAL A 126 8.56 -6.43 -8.33
N ILE A 127 7.97 -5.37 -7.78
CA ILE A 127 6.53 -5.12 -7.87
C ILE A 127 6.16 -4.71 -9.31
N VAL A 128 5.03 -5.22 -9.79
CA VAL A 128 4.40 -4.79 -11.04
C VAL A 128 3.29 -3.79 -10.72
N ASP A 129 3.35 -2.62 -11.32
CA ASP A 129 2.25 -1.66 -11.25
C ASP A 129 1.05 -2.19 -12.06
N GLN A 130 -0.06 -2.43 -11.39
CA GLN A 130 -1.26 -3.04 -11.99
C GLN A 130 -1.93 -2.13 -13.04
N PHE A 131 -1.71 -0.83 -12.98
CA PHE A 131 -2.29 0.13 -13.92
C PHE A 131 -1.48 0.27 -15.21
N THR A 132 -0.16 0.25 -15.09
CA THR A 132 0.76 0.52 -16.21
C THR A 132 1.54 -0.70 -16.68
N GLY A 133 1.55 -1.79 -15.89
CA GLY A 133 2.38 -2.98 -16.13
C GLY A 133 3.89 -2.73 -15.95
N ARG A 134 4.28 -1.58 -15.41
CA ARG A 134 5.69 -1.22 -15.22
C ARG A 134 6.29 -1.87 -13.99
N LEU A 135 7.56 -2.22 -14.08
CA LEU A 135 8.33 -2.74 -12.96
C LEU A 135 8.75 -1.61 -12.02
N MET A 136 8.36 -1.71 -10.76
CA MET A 136 8.64 -0.71 -9.73
C MET A 136 9.87 -1.10 -8.92
N LYS A 137 11.05 -0.94 -9.50
CA LYS A 137 12.32 -1.23 -8.81
C LYS A 137 12.50 -0.33 -7.57
N GLY A 138 13.01 -0.93 -6.50
CA GLY A 138 13.27 -0.24 -5.23
C GLY A 138 12.05 -0.03 -4.34
N ARG A 139 10.85 -0.46 -4.77
CA ARG A 139 9.66 -0.52 -3.93
C ARG A 139 9.48 -1.89 -3.31
N ALA A 140 8.87 -1.93 -2.12
CA ALA A 140 8.55 -3.15 -1.40
C ALA A 140 7.11 -3.10 -0.88
N TYR A 141 6.46 -4.25 -0.79
CA TYR A 141 5.20 -4.37 -0.07
C TYR A 141 5.44 -4.17 1.42
N SER A 142 4.49 -3.54 2.10
CA SER A 142 4.55 -3.27 3.55
C SER A 142 4.15 -4.49 4.39
N ASP A 143 4.29 -4.34 5.69
CA ASP A 143 3.77 -5.25 6.71
C ASP A 143 4.25 -6.71 6.59
N GLY A 144 5.46 -6.93 6.09
CA GLY A 144 6.02 -8.27 5.95
C GLY A 144 5.52 -9.06 4.74
N LEU A 145 4.62 -8.49 3.91
CA LEU A 145 4.15 -9.18 2.70
C LEU A 145 5.28 -9.41 1.70
N HIS A 146 6.20 -8.45 1.57
CA HIS A 146 7.35 -8.60 0.67
C HIS A 146 8.22 -9.80 1.07
N GLN A 147 8.56 -9.90 2.34
CA GLN A 147 9.32 -11.01 2.91
C GLN A 147 8.58 -12.35 2.80
N ALA A 148 7.25 -12.35 2.93
CA ALA A 148 6.45 -13.55 2.73
C ALA A 148 6.46 -14.02 1.26
N ILE A 149 6.50 -13.09 0.30
CA ILE A 149 6.66 -13.41 -1.13
C ILE A 149 8.09 -13.93 -1.41
N GLU A 150 9.11 -13.33 -0.80
CA GLU A 150 10.50 -13.81 -0.89
C GLU A 150 10.60 -15.25 -0.36
N ALA A 151 9.95 -15.56 0.76
CA ALA A 151 9.91 -16.94 1.30
C ALA A 151 9.16 -17.89 0.35
N LYS A 152 8.04 -17.46 -0.24
CA LYS A 152 7.26 -18.24 -1.21
C LYS A 152 8.10 -18.64 -2.42
N GLU A 153 8.85 -17.70 -2.98
CA GLU A 153 9.66 -17.87 -4.18
C GLU A 153 11.03 -18.49 -3.89
N GLY A 154 11.41 -18.64 -2.61
CA GLY A 154 12.69 -19.22 -2.19
C GLY A 154 13.89 -18.32 -2.49
N VAL A 155 13.69 -17.03 -2.62
CA VAL A 155 14.75 -16.04 -2.79
C VAL A 155 15.24 -15.52 -1.43
N PRO A 156 16.41 -14.84 -1.36
CA PRO A 156 16.92 -14.30 -0.11
C PRO A 156 15.91 -13.31 0.51
N ILE A 157 15.58 -13.54 1.79
CA ILE A 157 14.64 -12.68 2.52
C ILE A 157 15.36 -11.44 3.01
N LYS A 158 14.90 -10.26 2.56
CA LYS A 158 15.41 -8.96 3.01
C LYS A 158 14.98 -8.68 4.43
N GLU A 159 15.84 -7.99 5.18
CA GLU A 159 15.52 -7.58 6.55
C GLU A 159 14.38 -6.57 6.55
N GLU A 160 13.43 -6.75 7.47
CA GLU A 160 12.36 -5.77 7.68
C GLU A 160 12.90 -4.48 8.28
N THR A 161 12.47 -3.36 7.74
CA THR A 161 12.66 -2.07 8.37
C THR A 161 11.46 -1.74 9.26
N THR A 162 11.72 -1.31 10.49
CA THR A 162 10.68 -0.80 11.38
C THR A 162 10.52 0.72 11.21
N THR A 163 9.28 1.18 11.15
CA THR A 163 9.01 2.63 11.22
C THR A 163 9.38 3.13 12.61
N LEU A 164 10.39 3.99 12.70
CA LEU A 164 10.86 4.60 13.94
C LEU A 164 10.04 5.83 14.30
N ALA A 165 9.69 6.62 13.32
CA ALA A 165 8.90 7.83 13.49
C ALA A 165 8.11 8.16 12.22
N THR A 166 6.98 8.83 12.41
CA THR A 166 6.17 9.39 11.33
C THR A 166 5.67 10.77 11.73
N ILE A 167 5.62 11.69 10.78
CA ILE A 167 5.07 13.03 10.94
C ILE A 167 4.45 13.45 9.62
N THR A 168 3.27 14.09 9.63
CA THR A 168 2.68 14.65 8.40
C THR A 168 3.45 15.90 7.93
N TYR A 169 3.38 16.23 6.63
CA TYR A 169 3.94 17.49 6.12
C TYR A 169 3.43 18.69 6.91
N GLN A 170 2.13 18.76 7.16
CA GLN A 170 1.52 19.82 7.95
C GLN A 170 2.21 20.00 9.31
N ASN A 171 2.35 18.93 10.08
CA ASN A 171 2.96 19.00 11.40
C ASN A 171 4.47 19.27 11.33
N PHE A 172 5.15 18.72 10.34
CA PHE A 172 6.57 18.95 10.13
C PHE A 172 6.87 20.43 9.83
N PHE A 173 6.15 21.04 8.88
CA PHE A 173 6.37 22.45 8.53
C PHE A 173 5.95 23.42 9.63
N ARG A 174 4.99 23.06 10.47
CA ARG A 174 4.61 23.86 11.66
C ARG A 174 5.70 23.94 12.73
N LEU A 175 6.72 23.10 12.69
CA LEU A 175 7.87 23.20 13.57
C LEU A 175 8.78 24.39 13.27
N TYR A 176 8.68 24.97 12.08
CA TYR A 176 9.51 26.11 11.69
C TYR A 176 8.94 27.42 12.22
N THR A 177 9.76 28.22 12.88
CA THR A 177 9.38 29.56 13.40
C THR A 177 9.19 30.58 12.27
N LYS A 178 9.87 30.39 11.14
CA LYS A 178 9.74 31.22 9.94
C LYS A 178 9.42 30.31 8.77
N LEU A 179 8.20 30.39 8.27
CA LEU A 179 7.73 29.65 7.12
C LEU A 179 7.27 30.65 6.06
N ALA A 180 7.71 30.45 4.83
CA ALA A 180 7.27 31.20 3.65
C ALA A 180 7.26 30.26 2.45
N GLY A 181 6.44 30.57 1.47
CA GLY A 181 6.34 29.78 0.25
C GLY A 181 5.94 30.63 -0.96
N MET A 182 5.94 30.01 -2.11
CA MET A 182 5.50 30.61 -3.35
C MET A 182 4.77 29.58 -4.22
N THR A 183 3.78 30.03 -4.94
CA THR A 183 2.99 29.26 -5.90
C THR A 183 2.18 30.20 -6.78
N GLY A 184 1.73 29.73 -7.92
CA GLY A 184 0.81 30.45 -8.79
C GLY A 184 -0.66 30.44 -8.36
N THR A 185 -1.05 29.61 -7.38
CA THR A 185 -2.46 29.31 -7.02
C THR A 185 -2.83 29.57 -5.57
N ALA A 186 -1.99 30.25 -4.79
CA ALA A 186 -2.20 30.40 -3.34
C ALA A 186 -3.43 31.22 -2.94
N LYS A 187 -3.92 32.10 -3.81
CA LYS A 187 -5.00 33.03 -3.44
C LYS A 187 -6.32 32.36 -3.12
N THR A 188 -6.64 31.29 -3.82
CA THR A 188 -7.84 30.48 -3.59
C THR A 188 -7.83 29.76 -2.24
N GLU A 189 -6.63 29.46 -1.74
CA GLU A 189 -6.39 28.68 -0.50
C GLU A 189 -5.97 29.56 0.69
N GLU A 190 -6.16 30.90 0.59
CA GLU A 190 -5.69 31.86 1.60
C GLU A 190 -6.24 31.59 3.00
N GLU A 191 -7.53 31.21 3.11
CA GLU A 191 -8.15 30.88 4.40
C GLU A 191 -7.50 29.65 5.06
N GLU A 192 -7.15 28.64 4.27
CA GLU A 192 -6.51 27.44 4.77
C GLU A 192 -5.05 27.71 5.18
N PHE A 193 -4.30 28.49 4.42
CA PHE A 193 -2.97 28.94 4.82
C PHE A 193 -2.99 29.74 6.11
N LEU A 194 -3.99 30.61 6.29
CA LEU A 194 -4.12 31.42 7.49
C LEU A 194 -4.50 30.57 8.70
N SER A 195 -5.50 29.70 8.57
CA SER A 195 -5.99 28.90 9.69
C SER A 195 -5.01 27.82 10.15
N THR A 196 -4.30 27.20 9.21
CA THR A 196 -3.40 26.07 9.50
C THR A 196 -1.98 26.49 9.87
N TYR A 197 -1.43 27.47 9.16
CA TYR A 197 -0.02 27.87 9.26
C TYR A 197 0.19 29.31 9.73
N ASN A 198 -0.90 30.09 9.93
CA ASN A 198 -0.87 31.51 10.21
C ASN A 198 -0.11 32.31 9.14
N MET A 199 -0.22 31.88 7.89
CA MET A 199 0.40 32.51 6.73
C MET A 199 -0.62 33.33 5.94
N ARG A 200 -0.23 34.56 5.55
CA ARG A 200 -1.03 35.39 4.64
C ARG A 200 -0.53 35.24 3.22
N VAL A 201 -1.46 35.35 2.27
CA VAL A 201 -1.13 35.32 0.83
C VAL A 201 -1.01 36.74 0.31
N ILE A 202 0.12 37.04 -0.33
CA ILE A 202 0.39 38.33 -0.96
C ILE A 202 0.56 38.08 -2.45
N GLU A 203 -0.26 38.72 -3.26
CA GLU A 203 -0.13 38.70 -4.72
C GLU A 203 0.97 39.66 -5.17
N ILE A 204 1.95 39.11 -5.87
CA ILE A 204 3.02 39.91 -6.51
C ILE A 204 2.62 40.12 -7.96
N PRO A 205 2.48 41.37 -8.43
CA PRO A 205 2.09 41.62 -9.80
C PRO A 205 3.15 41.11 -10.79
N THR A 206 2.69 40.68 -11.97
CA THR A 206 3.56 40.22 -13.03
C THR A 206 4.47 41.33 -13.55
N ASN A 207 5.71 40.97 -13.86
CA ASN A 207 6.69 41.95 -14.44
C ASN A 207 6.26 42.48 -15.83
N ARG A 208 5.54 41.64 -16.60
CA ARG A 208 5.02 42.02 -17.92
C ARG A 208 3.52 41.68 -17.99
N PRO A 209 2.72 42.38 -18.81
CA PRO A 209 1.34 42.04 -19.07
C PRO A 209 1.22 40.61 -19.55
N ILE A 210 0.12 39.91 -19.12
CA ILE A 210 -0.19 38.57 -19.57
C ILE A 210 -0.55 38.60 -21.05
N ALA A 211 0.23 37.89 -21.87
CA ALA A 211 -0.02 37.78 -23.30
C ALA A 211 -0.91 36.58 -23.68
N ARG A 212 -1.17 35.63 -22.74
CA ARG A 212 -2.02 34.47 -22.96
C ARG A 212 -3.49 34.91 -23.06
N ILE A 213 -4.16 34.40 -24.08
CA ILE A 213 -5.60 34.57 -24.28
C ILE A 213 -6.24 33.21 -24.09
N ASP A 214 -7.10 33.11 -23.09
CA ASP A 214 -7.89 31.89 -22.85
C ASP A 214 -9.21 32.02 -23.61
N TYR A 215 -9.41 31.15 -24.60
CA TYR A 215 -10.65 31.07 -25.36
C TYR A 215 -11.69 30.25 -24.59
N PRO A 216 -13.00 30.50 -24.79
CA PRO A 216 -14.03 29.65 -24.22
C PRO A 216 -13.90 28.21 -24.71
N ASP A 217 -14.36 27.27 -23.88
CA ASP A 217 -14.30 25.84 -24.15
C ASP A 217 -15.07 25.49 -25.43
N ALA A 218 -14.45 24.71 -26.32
CA ALA A 218 -15.10 24.12 -27.47
C ALA A 218 -15.59 22.71 -27.12
N ILE A 219 -16.91 22.56 -27.04
CA ILE A 219 -17.56 21.31 -26.66
C ILE A 219 -17.98 20.53 -27.92
N PHE A 220 -17.57 19.25 -28.01
CA PHE A 220 -17.86 18.37 -29.11
C PHE A 220 -18.65 17.13 -28.68
N ALA A 221 -19.61 16.70 -29.50
CA ALA A 221 -20.44 15.52 -29.22
C ALA A 221 -19.64 14.19 -29.23
N THR A 222 -18.54 14.13 -29.97
CA THR A 222 -17.69 12.93 -30.06
C THR A 222 -16.22 13.30 -30.15
N LYS A 223 -15.35 12.36 -29.74
CA LYS A 223 -13.89 12.51 -29.90
C LYS A 223 -13.50 12.70 -31.37
N LYS A 224 -14.18 12.05 -32.31
CA LYS A 224 -13.91 12.18 -33.74
C LYS A 224 -14.13 13.61 -34.22
N LEU A 225 -15.22 14.24 -33.80
CA LEU A 225 -15.52 15.63 -34.17
C LEU A 225 -14.51 16.60 -33.53
N LYS A 226 -14.06 16.31 -32.30
CA LYS A 226 -13.00 17.10 -31.64
C LYS A 226 -11.68 17.13 -32.42
N PHE A 227 -11.30 16.00 -33.04
CA PHE A 227 -10.05 15.93 -33.81
C PHE A 227 -10.19 16.44 -35.25
N GLN A 228 -11.40 16.69 -35.72
CA GLN A 228 -11.66 17.25 -37.06
C GLN A 228 -11.76 18.78 -37.05
N ALA A 229 -11.97 19.39 -35.89
CA ALA A 229 -12.05 20.83 -35.70
C ALA A 229 -10.67 21.42 -35.41
#